data_5c80ff7ba9c1f5c46b8b1b538843b46b
#
_entry.id   5c80ff7ba9c1f5c46b8b1b538843b46b
#
_cell.length_a   1.000
_cell.length_b   1.000
_cell.length_c   1.000
_cell.angle_alpha   90.00
_cell.angle_beta   90.00
_cell.angle_gamma   90.00
#
_symmetry.space_group_name_H-M   'P 1'
#
loop_
_entity.id
_entity.type
_entity.pdbx_description
1 polymer ?
#
loop_
_entity_poly.entity_id
_entity_poly.type
_entity_poly.pdbx_seq_one_letter_code
_entity_poly.pdbx_strand_id
1 'polypeptide(L)'
;MLALADDLSGAAETAAALGRPRGRTVRIVLGPVTAPPLDGEAVVLDLDTRQLSAGEAASAVRDALAHADGDVVLKKIDSLLRGNLATETAAYAAGAAGVVIAPALPVAGRTVRDGVVHLHGTPLHATDAWRAEQRRAPESVGAALGDIPTRVVPLSVVRAPVLTLSGRLRTLVAKGHHPVCDAETDADLDAIAEAALHIGPDVRLLGTGGLAAALGRRLVGADGAAPAAAGLPTAADTERDAAAHGERDGIGHAERDAAAHTERDGAAHCERDGTAHTERDATGTPGRPLLVVVGTAEPTAVAQIAQLVAAGACHVPLPAHTLTQHTLTDHRARHTHMDHRAPHPLVPAPDGITVVSIAGGVVVDPGAARGLVAGLARTVAEAAHGSDLVLTGGETARRVLDTLGVRELLPVGQIHHGAVHSRTPDGRSVVTRPGSFGDTDSLLRIARALRPPPQPMDVAGSTRPDHPAVPPASFAPQGEPT
;
A
#
# COMPACT_ATOMS: atom_id res chain seq x y z
N MET A 1 11.55 -15.38 8.67
CA MET A 1 10.13 -15.00 8.94
C MET A 1 9.32 -15.12 7.66
N LEU A 2 8.10 -15.66 7.74
CA LEU A 2 7.18 -15.76 6.61
C LEU A 2 5.91 -14.96 6.90
N ALA A 3 5.47 -14.12 5.94
CA ALA A 3 4.17 -13.46 5.98
C ALA A 3 3.35 -13.81 4.73
N LEU A 4 2.05 -14.07 4.91
CA LEU A 4 1.11 -14.41 3.85
C LEU A 4 0.08 -13.29 3.74
N ALA A 5 -0.10 -12.69 2.60
CA ALA A 5 -1.10 -11.65 2.34
C ALA A 5 -2.13 -12.13 1.31
N ASP A 6 -3.37 -11.69 1.46
CA ASP A 6 -4.49 -12.02 0.58
C ASP A 6 -4.54 -11.14 -0.67
N ASP A 7 -3.81 -10.00 -0.66
CA ASP A 7 -3.64 -9.11 -1.82
C ASP A 7 -2.28 -8.41 -1.81
N LEU A 8 -1.86 -7.91 -2.97
CA LEU A 8 -0.57 -7.25 -3.17
C LEU A 8 -0.41 -5.97 -2.35
N SER A 9 -1.48 -5.17 -2.18
CA SER A 9 -1.39 -3.96 -1.35
C SER A 9 -1.08 -4.30 0.11
N GLY A 10 -1.71 -5.35 0.62
CA GLY A 10 -1.43 -5.89 1.96
C GLY A 10 -0.05 -6.49 2.08
N ALA A 11 0.43 -7.18 1.04
CA ALA A 11 1.79 -7.70 0.99
C ALA A 11 2.83 -6.57 1.06
N ALA A 12 2.65 -5.53 0.25
CA ALA A 12 3.53 -4.37 0.21
C ALA A 12 3.54 -3.60 1.55
N GLU A 13 2.37 -3.35 2.15
CA GLU A 13 2.24 -2.73 3.47
C GLU A 13 2.99 -3.54 4.54
N THR A 14 2.80 -4.86 4.54
CA THR A 14 3.49 -5.77 5.47
C THR A 14 5.00 -5.74 5.27
N ALA A 15 5.47 -5.80 4.03
CA ALA A 15 6.88 -5.77 3.72
C ALA A 15 7.55 -4.45 4.14
N ALA A 16 6.89 -3.31 3.89
CA ALA A 16 7.38 -2.01 4.33
C ALA A 16 7.43 -1.90 5.87
N ALA A 17 6.47 -2.50 6.57
CA ALA A 17 6.42 -2.54 8.03
C ALA A 17 7.55 -3.40 8.62
N LEU A 18 7.83 -4.55 8.02
CA LEU A 18 8.87 -5.48 8.46
C LEU A 18 10.28 -5.02 8.10
N GLY A 19 10.45 -4.26 7.01
CA GLY A 19 11.73 -3.74 6.55
C GLY A 19 12.21 -2.48 7.28
N ARG A 20 11.42 -1.93 8.16
CA ARG A 20 11.68 -0.68 8.90
C ARG A 20 12.56 -0.80 10.12
N PRO A 21 13.34 -1.72 10.37
CA PRO A 21 14.63 -1.48 10.98
C PRO A 21 15.75 -2.04 10.14
N ARG A 22 16.79 -1.25 10.05
CA ARG A 22 17.98 -1.52 9.24
C ARG A 22 18.56 -2.88 9.57
N GLY A 23 18.79 -3.70 8.53
CA GLY A 23 19.53 -4.95 8.62
C GLY A 23 18.78 -6.20 8.19
N ARG A 24 17.44 -6.17 8.12
CA ARG A 24 16.66 -7.32 7.62
C ARG A 24 16.37 -7.17 6.14
N THR A 25 16.75 -8.15 5.35
CA THR A 25 16.32 -8.27 3.95
C THR A 25 14.86 -8.64 3.91
N VAL A 26 14.05 -7.89 3.15
CA VAL A 26 12.63 -8.18 2.95
C VAL A 26 12.36 -8.30 1.46
N ARG A 27 11.66 -9.36 1.05
CA ARG A 27 11.17 -9.56 -0.32
C ARG A 27 9.66 -9.73 -0.34
N ILE A 28 9.03 -9.19 -1.37
CA ILE A 28 7.64 -9.51 -1.71
C ILE A 28 7.69 -10.49 -2.89
N VAL A 29 7.07 -11.64 -2.73
CA VAL A 29 7.00 -12.67 -3.78
C VAL A 29 5.57 -12.76 -4.30
N LEU A 30 5.43 -12.64 -5.63
CA LEU A 30 4.16 -12.72 -6.34
C LEU A 30 4.01 -14.13 -6.94
N GLY A 31 3.26 -14.99 -6.27
CA GLY A 31 3.01 -16.35 -6.72
C GLY A 31 3.56 -17.42 -5.78
N PRO A 32 3.70 -18.66 -6.25
CA PRO A 32 4.14 -19.76 -5.39
C PRO A 32 5.59 -19.54 -4.92
N VAL A 33 5.82 -19.86 -3.65
CA VAL A 33 7.17 -19.91 -3.08
C VAL A 33 7.91 -21.09 -3.66
N THR A 34 9.13 -20.85 -4.07
CA THR A 34 10.02 -21.91 -4.61
C THR A 34 11.11 -22.32 -3.62
N ALA A 35 11.30 -21.56 -2.54
CA ALA A 35 12.29 -21.83 -1.51
C ALA A 35 11.89 -21.17 -0.18
N PRO A 36 12.26 -21.75 0.99
CA PRO A 36 12.05 -21.12 2.30
C PRO A 36 12.83 -19.81 2.42
N PRO A 37 12.42 -18.92 3.36
CA PRO A 37 13.19 -17.72 3.68
C PRO A 37 14.60 -18.08 4.15
N LEU A 38 15.59 -17.27 3.77
CA LEU A 38 16.94 -17.38 4.28
C LEU A 38 17.02 -16.88 5.75
N ASP A 39 18.07 -17.27 6.47
CA ASP A 39 18.32 -16.77 7.82
C ASP A 39 18.37 -15.25 7.85
N GLY A 40 17.62 -14.64 8.77
CA GLY A 40 17.52 -13.19 8.87
C GLY A 40 16.62 -12.53 7.82
N GLU A 41 16.09 -13.27 6.86
CA GLU A 41 15.18 -12.75 5.82
C GLU A 41 13.72 -12.74 6.28
N ALA A 42 12.95 -11.77 5.79
CA ALA A 42 11.49 -11.79 5.81
C ALA A 42 10.96 -11.89 4.38
N VAL A 43 10.19 -12.93 4.12
CA VAL A 43 9.49 -13.12 2.85
C VAL A 43 8.00 -12.84 3.05
N VAL A 44 7.45 -11.97 2.23
CA VAL A 44 6.03 -11.65 2.20
C VAL A 44 5.43 -12.16 0.90
N LEU A 45 4.53 -13.13 1.01
CA LEU A 45 3.87 -13.73 -0.13
C LEU A 45 2.56 -13.01 -0.43
N ASP A 46 2.41 -12.52 -1.64
CA ASP A 46 1.12 -12.15 -2.17
C ASP A 46 0.44 -13.40 -2.76
N LEU A 47 -0.55 -13.92 -2.06
CA LEU A 47 -1.31 -15.11 -2.46
C LEU A 47 -2.38 -14.80 -3.52
N ASP A 48 -2.78 -13.51 -3.66
CA ASP A 48 -3.86 -13.04 -4.55
C ASP A 48 -5.17 -13.83 -4.37
N THR A 49 -5.50 -14.16 -3.10
CA THR A 49 -6.59 -15.08 -2.76
C THR A 49 -7.93 -14.40 -2.51
N ARG A 50 -7.95 -13.07 -2.39
CA ARG A 50 -9.16 -12.32 -2.00
C ARG A 50 -10.37 -12.60 -2.89
N GLN A 51 -10.13 -12.83 -4.18
CA GLN A 51 -11.16 -13.05 -5.20
C GLN A 51 -11.25 -14.51 -5.67
N LEU A 52 -10.48 -15.43 -5.10
CA LEU A 52 -10.55 -16.84 -5.41
C LEU A 52 -11.77 -17.49 -4.76
N SER A 53 -12.13 -18.71 -5.21
CA SER A 53 -13.06 -19.53 -4.44
C SER A 53 -12.47 -19.91 -3.09
N ALA A 54 -13.32 -20.20 -2.11
CA ALA A 54 -12.90 -20.57 -0.77
C ALA A 54 -11.92 -21.77 -0.76
N GLY A 55 -12.15 -22.77 -1.63
CA GLY A 55 -11.28 -23.93 -1.76
C GLY A 55 -9.90 -23.61 -2.32
N GLU A 56 -9.84 -22.80 -3.35
CA GLU A 56 -8.58 -22.34 -3.94
C GLU A 56 -7.77 -21.46 -2.96
N ALA A 57 -8.45 -20.55 -2.25
CA ALA A 57 -7.82 -19.71 -1.24
C ALA A 57 -7.22 -20.54 -0.10
N ALA A 58 -7.95 -21.55 0.40
CA ALA A 58 -7.44 -22.47 1.40
C ALA A 58 -6.25 -23.31 0.89
N SER A 59 -6.26 -23.74 -0.37
CA SER A 59 -5.14 -24.46 -0.98
C SER A 59 -3.89 -23.59 -1.03
N ALA A 60 -4.02 -22.36 -1.54
CA ALA A 60 -2.90 -21.41 -1.63
C ALA A 60 -2.25 -21.17 -0.25
N VAL A 61 -3.05 -21.05 0.81
CA VAL A 61 -2.53 -20.89 2.17
C VAL A 61 -1.77 -22.15 2.62
N ARG A 62 -2.32 -23.37 2.39
CA ARG A 62 -1.62 -24.63 2.76
C ARG A 62 -0.32 -24.79 2.00
N ASP A 63 -0.32 -24.53 0.69
CA ASP A 63 0.86 -24.65 -0.17
C ASP A 63 1.96 -23.68 0.28
N ALA A 64 1.58 -22.45 0.65
CA ALA A 64 2.51 -21.47 1.19
C ALA A 64 3.11 -21.90 2.55
N LEU A 65 2.30 -22.49 3.42
CA LEU A 65 2.75 -22.96 4.73
C LEU A 65 3.67 -24.17 4.67
N ALA A 66 3.65 -24.94 3.59
CA ALA A 66 4.59 -26.06 3.40
C ALA A 66 6.07 -25.61 3.37
N HIS A 67 6.33 -24.31 3.18
CA HIS A 67 7.65 -23.70 3.18
C HIS A 67 7.97 -22.89 4.46
N ALA A 68 7.11 -23.01 5.49
CA ALA A 68 7.29 -22.33 6.78
C ALA A 68 8.04 -23.26 7.76
N ASP A 69 9.35 -23.11 7.84
CA ASP A 69 10.18 -23.85 8.79
C ASP A 69 10.44 -23.01 10.05
N GLY A 70 9.86 -23.41 11.18
CA GLY A 70 10.26 -23.00 12.53
C GLY A 70 10.17 -21.52 12.90
N ASP A 71 9.80 -20.68 11.97
CA ASP A 71 9.88 -19.21 12.04
C ASP A 71 8.56 -18.56 12.49
N VAL A 72 8.65 -17.27 12.83
CA VAL A 72 7.48 -16.43 13.04
C VAL A 72 6.66 -16.37 11.75
N VAL A 73 5.39 -16.81 11.82
CA VAL A 73 4.46 -16.81 10.69
C VAL A 73 3.34 -15.82 10.95
N LEU A 74 3.15 -14.89 10.00
CA LEU A 74 2.08 -13.88 10.01
C LEU A 74 1.14 -14.10 8.83
N LYS A 75 -0.19 -14.17 9.07
CA LYS A 75 -1.19 -14.01 8.02
C LYS A 75 -1.73 -12.58 8.05
N LYS A 76 -1.42 -11.81 7.00
CA LYS A 76 -1.99 -10.47 6.78
C LYS A 76 -3.39 -10.61 6.20
N ILE A 77 -4.34 -9.93 6.81
CA ILE A 77 -5.74 -9.91 6.40
C ILE A 77 -6.21 -8.49 6.08
N ASP A 78 -7.31 -8.39 5.36
CA ASP A 78 -7.99 -7.13 5.13
C ASP A 78 -8.54 -6.56 6.44
N SER A 79 -8.29 -5.27 6.71
CA SER A 79 -8.69 -4.62 7.96
C SER A 79 -10.18 -4.30 8.06
N LEU A 80 -10.94 -4.52 6.97
CA LEU A 80 -12.40 -4.53 6.95
C LEU A 80 -12.97 -5.96 6.94
N LEU A 81 -12.13 -6.99 7.17
CA LEU A 81 -12.51 -8.41 7.23
C LEU A 81 -13.13 -8.97 5.93
N ARG A 82 -12.76 -8.42 4.76
CA ARG A 82 -13.23 -8.88 3.45
C ARG A 82 -12.44 -10.12 2.99
N GLY A 83 -12.92 -10.74 1.91
CA GLY A 83 -12.26 -11.90 1.28
C GLY A 83 -12.63 -13.24 1.92
N ASN A 84 -11.74 -14.22 1.78
CA ASN A 84 -11.95 -15.61 2.20
C ASN A 84 -11.50 -15.88 3.66
N LEU A 85 -11.70 -14.90 4.57
CA LEU A 85 -11.11 -14.85 5.91
C LEU A 85 -11.30 -16.16 6.71
N ALA A 86 -12.52 -16.68 6.80
CA ALA A 86 -12.79 -17.90 7.58
C ALA A 86 -12.03 -19.13 7.02
N THR A 87 -12.13 -19.34 5.71
CA THR A 87 -11.54 -20.51 5.05
C THR A 87 -10.01 -20.45 5.04
N GLU A 88 -9.45 -19.26 4.79
CA GLU A 88 -8.00 -19.06 4.87
C GLU A 88 -7.48 -19.20 6.30
N THR A 89 -8.23 -18.70 7.31
CA THR A 89 -7.84 -18.86 8.72
C THR A 89 -7.90 -20.32 9.16
N ALA A 90 -8.90 -21.07 8.72
CA ALA A 90 -8.97 -22.52 9.01
C ALA A 90 -7.75 -23.28 8.44
N ALA A 91 -7.41 -23.00 7.17
CA ALA A 91 -6.21 -23.57 6.55
C ALA A 91 -4.91 -23.10 7.24
N TYR A 92 -4.87 -21.84 7.65
CA TYR A 92 -3.73 -21.23 8.33
C TYR A 92 -3.53 -21.77 9.76
N ALA A 93 -4.60 -22.08 10.48
CA ALA A 93 -4.54 -22.64 11.82
C ALA A 93 -4.15 -24.12 11.85
N ALA A 94 -4.31 -24.83 10.73
CA ALA A 94 -3.98 -26.24 10.64
C ALA A 94 -2.48 -26.46 10.92
N GLY A 95 -2.18 -27.39 11.84
CA GLY A 95 -0.80 -27.71 12.25
C GLY A 95 -0.15 -26.70 13.20
N ALA A 96 -0.84 -25.63 13.61
CA ALA A 96 -0.39 -24.72 14.66
C ALA A 96 -1.02 -25.07 16.00
N ALA A 97 -0.37 -24.73 17.11
CA ALA A 97 -0.97 -24.84 18.45
C ALA A 97 -2.17 -23.87 18.58
N GLY A 98 -2.12 -22.72 17.91
CA GLY A 98 -3.19 -21.74 17.85
C GLY A 98 -2.82 -20.51 17.02
N VAL A 99 -3.77 -19.59 16.90
CA VAL A 99 -3.60 -18.34 16.17
C VAL A 99 -4.02 -17.18 17.05
N VAL A 100 -3.12 -16.24 17.30
CA VAL A 100 -3.43 -14.96 17.94
C VAL A 100 -3.88 -13.96 16.88
N ILE A 101 -5.09 -13.42 17.06
CA ILE A 101 -5.80 -12.61 16.08
C ILE A 101 -5.88 -11.16 16.57
N ALA A 102 -5.30 -10.21 15.82
CA ALA A 102 -5.30 -8.78 16.15
C ALA A 102 -5.56 -7.93 14.88
N PRO A 103 -6.83 -7.74 14.49
CA PRO A 103 -7.18 -7.12 13.22
C PRO A 103 -7.27 -5.59 13.25
N ALA A 104 -6.88 -4.92 14.33
CA ALA A 104 -6.88 -3.45 14.41
C ALA A 104 -5.84 -2.82 13.47
N LEU A 105 -6.15 -1.60 13.01
CA LEU A 105 -5.26 -0.73 12.23
C LEU A 105 -5.48 0.72 12.69
N PRO A 106 -4.91 1.12 13.85
CA PRO A 106 -5.19 2.41 14.49
C PRO A 106 -4.90 3.61 13.59
N VAL A 107 -3.81 3.57 12.82
CA VAL A 107 -3.43 4.63 11.88
C VAL A 107 -4.50 4.92 10.80
N ALA A 108 -5.38 3.95 10.52
CA ALA A 108 -6.51 4.10 9.61
C ALA A 108 -7.86 4.23 10.35
N GLY A 109 -7.84 4.60 11.63
CA GLY A 109 -9.03 4.73 12.47
C GLY A 109 -9.81 3.42 12.68
N ARG A 110 -9.14 2.24 12.53
CA ARG A 110 -9.76 0.92 12.68
C ARG A 110 -9.33 0.30 14.00
N THR A 111 -10.25 0.27 14.96
CA THR A 111 -10.03 -0.28 16.31
C THR A 111 -10.85 -1.55 16.51
N VAL A 112 -10.48 -2.35 17.50
CA VAL A 112 -11.25 -3.54 17.92
C VAL A 112 -11.62 -3.39 19.37
N ARG A 113 -12.93 -3.48 19.68
CA ARG A 113 -13.50 -3.45 21.03
C ARG A 113 -14.52 -4.57 21.17
N ASP A 114 -14.40 -5.35 22.23
CA ASP A 114 -15.27 -6.50 22.50
C ASP A 114 -15.37 -7.45 21.30
N GLY A 115 -14.26 -7.60 20.54
CA GLY A 115 -14.18 -8.41 19.33
C GLY A 115 -14.90 -7.83 18.12
N VAL A 116 -15.32 -6.56 18.15
CA VAL A 116 -15.98 -5.85 17.04
C VAL A 116 -15.02 -4.84 16.43
N VAL A 117 -14.87 -4.89 15.11
CA VAL A 117 -14.12 -3.86 14.37
C VAL A 117 -14.95 -2.58 14.28
N HIS A 118 -14.33 -1.46 14.64
CA HIS A 118 -14.91 -0.13 14.50
C HIS A 118 -14.11 0.67 13.46
N LEU A 119 -14.82 1.42 12.64
CA LEU A 119 -14.27 2.36 11.69
C LEU A 119 -14.58 3.79 12.17
N HIS A 120 -13.55 4.53 12.58
CA HIS A 120 -13.69 5.85 13.20
C HIS A 120 -14.74 5.89 14.33
N GLY A 121 -14.74 4.85 15.18
CA GLY A 121 -15.65 4.71 16.30
C GLY A 121 -17.02 4.09 16.00
N THR A 122 -17.37 3.89 14.71
CA THR A 122 -18.62 3.24 14.30
C THR A 122 -18.38 1.75 14.03
N PRO A 123 -19.21 0.83 14.57
CA PRO A 123 -19.08 -0.59 14.26
C PRO A 123 -19.12 -0.87 12.75
N LEU A 124 -18.24 -1.72 12.26
CA LEU A 124 -18.09 -2.02 10.83
C LEU A 124 -19.41 -2.37 10.14
N HIS A 125 -20.24 -3.20 10.78
CA HIS A 125 -21.54 -3.64 10.26
C HIS A 125 -22.60 -2.51 10.18
N ALA A 126 -22.36 -1.38 10.84
CA ALA A 126 -23.21 -0.19 10.78
C ALA A 126 -22.69 0.87 9.78
N THR A 127 -21.63 0.57 9.04
CA THR A 127 -21.07 1.46 8.01
C THR A 127 -21.38 0.95 6.61
N ASP A 128 -21.15 1.79 5.61
CA ASP A 128 -21.27 1.45 4.17
C ASP A 128 -19.97 0.85 3.58
N ALA A 129 -19.00 0.53 4.40
CA ALA A 129 -17.68 0.03 3.96
C ALA A 129 -17.75 -1.29 3.16
N TRP A 130 -18.84 -2.02 3.30
CA TRP A 130 -19.12 -3.27 2.57
C TRP A 130 -20.12 -3.12 1.42
N ARG A 131 -20.47 -1.88 0.99
CA ARG A 131 -21.45 -1.64 -0.07
C ARG A 131 -21.13 -2.33 -1.41
N ALA A 132 -19.84 -2.59 -1.67
CA ALA A 132 -19.39 -3.29 -2.88
C ALA A 132 -19.30 -4.81 -2.71
N GLU A 133 -19.51 -5.33 -1.50
CA GLU A 133 -19.43 -6.76 -1.22
C GLU A 133 -20.81 -7.43 -1.39
N GLN A 134 -20.82 -8.67 -1.86
CA GLN A 134 -22.08 -9.43 -2.04
C GLN A 134 -22.72 -9.85 -0.71
N ARG A 135 -21.97 -9.86 0.38
CA ARG A 135 -22.41 -10.23 1.73
C ARG A 135 -22.49 -8.98 2.61
N ARG A 136 -23.23 -9.08 3.70
CA ARG A 136 -23.23 -8.04 4.73
C ARG A 136 -21.92 -8.04 5.51
N ALA A 137 -21.53 -6.87 6.03
CA ALA A 137 -20.42 -6.76 6.94
C ALA A 137 -20.64 -7.64 8.18
N PRO A 138 -19.59 -8.32 8.68
CA PRO A 138 -19.70 -9.18 9.86
C PRO A 138 -19.91 -8.33 11.13
N GLU A 139 -20.74 -8.82 12.04
CA GLU A 139 -21.05 -8.16 13.32
C GLU A 139 -19.86 -8.20 14.29
N SER A 140 -18.95 -9.17 14.14
CA SER A 140 -17.74 -9.30 14.94
C SER A 140 -16.66 -10.04 14.19
N VAL A 141 -15.43 -10.01 14.71
CA VAL A 141 -14.32 -10.83 14.20
C VAL A 141 -14.64 -12.32 14.30
N GLY A 142 -15.26 -12.76 15.40
CA GLY A 142 -15.71 -14.14 15.55
C GLY A 142 -16.75 -14.54 14.49
N ALA A 143 -17.71 -13.66 14.20
CA ALA A 143 -18.71 -13.91 13.14
C ALA A 143 -18.06 -13.99 11.74
N ALA A 144 -17.02 -13.19 11.48
CA ALA A 144 -16.25 -13.26 10.23
C ALA A 144 -15.47 -14.57 10.07
N LEU A 145 -15.10 -15.21 11.17
CA LEU A 145 -14.34 -16.44 11.20
C LEU A 145 -15.24 -17.71 11.22
N GLY A 146 -16.55 -17.55 11.36
CA GLY A 146 -17.51 -18.65 11.32
C GLY A 146 -17.31 -19.66 12.46
N ASP A 147 -17.17 -20.94 12.13
CA ASP A 147 -17.07 -22.03 13.10
C ASP A 147 -15.70 -22.16 13.80
N ILE A 148 -14.75 -21.29 13.50
CA ILE A 148 -13.43 -21.30 14.15
C ILE A 148 -13.59 -20.91 15.63
N PRO A 149 -13.15 -21.73 16.59
CA PRO A 149 -13.33 -21.48 18.01
C PRO A 149 -12.51 -20.23 18.45
N THR A 150 -13.17 -19.11 18.67
CA THR A 150 -12.51 -17.87 19.10
C THR A 150 -12.89 -17.47 20.52
N ARG A 151 -12.05 -16.66 21.17
CA ARG A 151 -12.33 -15.99 22.45
C ARG A 151 -11.77 -14.58 22.45
N VAL A 152 -12.59 -13.61 22.80
CA VAL A 152 -12.17 -12.22 22.93
C VAL A 152 -11.25 -12.05 24.14
N VAL A 153 -10.17 -11.32 23.92
CA VAL A 153 -9.24 -10.84 24.95
C VAL A 153 -9.43 -9.32 25.06
N PRO A 154 -10.14 -8.84 26.10
CA PRO A 154 -10.51 -7.43 26.20
C PRO A 154 -9.30 -6.53 26.46
N LEU A 155 -9.43 -5.24 26.18
CA LEU A 155 -8.37 -4.23 26.35
C LEU A 155 -7.74 -4.23 27.76
N SER A 156 -8.54 -4.47 28.81
CA SER A 156 -8.04 -4.54 30.17
C SER A 156 -7.01 -5.65 30.38
N VAL A 157 -7.13 -6.75 29.62
CA VAL A 157 -6.19 -7.88 29.63
C VAL A 157 -5.03 -7.62 28.68
N VAL A 158 -5.27 -7.01 27.51
CA VAL A 158 -4.22 -6.62 26.56
C VAL A 158 -3.24 -5.64 27.21
N ARG A 159 -3.74 -4.68 27.98
CA ARG A 159 -2.95 -3.66 28.69
C ARG A 159 -2.36 -4.10 30.02
N ALA A 160 -2.53 -5.38 30.39
CA ALA A 160 -1.85 -5.98 31.53
C ALA A 160 -0.35 -6.21 31.22
N PRO A 161 0.49 -6.48 32.25
CA PRO A 161 1.90 -6.83 32.00
C PRO A 161 2.05 -7.97 31.00
N VAL A 162 3.04 -7.88 30.12
CA VAL A 162 3.23 -8.80 28.97
C VAL A 162 3.20 -10.28 29.39
N LEU A 163 3.82 -10.64 30.50
CA LEU A 163 3.79 -12.04 30.99
C LEU A 163 2.39 -12.51 31.39
N THR A 164 1.55 -11.61 31.92
CA THR A 164 0.16 -11.89 32.24
C THR A 164 -0.65 -12.11 30.97
N LEU A 165 -0.50 -11.23 29.98
CA LEU A 165 -1.14 -11.36 28.67
C LEU A 165 -0.69 -12.65 27.98
N SER A 166 0.62 -12.92 27.91
CA SER A 166 1.17 -14.16 27.32
C SER A 166 0.61 -15.42 28.01
N GLY A 167 0.52 -15.43 29.36
CA GLY A 167 -0.09 -16.53 30.12
C GLY A 167 -1.58 -16.72 29.78
N ARG A 168 -2.32 -15.62 29.59
CA ARG A 168 -3.73 -15.66 29.18
C ARG A 168 -3.91 -16.20 27.76
N LEU A 169 -3.11 -15.72 26.81
CA LEU A 169 -3.13 -16.21 25.43
C LEU A 169 -2.79 -17.71 25.36
N ARG A 170 -1.73 -18.14 26.06
CA ARG A 170 -1.35 -19.58 26.15
C ARG A 170 -2.47 -20.44 26.72
N THR A 171 -3.16 -19.96 27.76
CA THR A 171 -4.28 -20.69 28.36
C THR A 171 -5.45 -20.88 27.40
N LEU A 172 -5.75 -19.86 26.57
CA LEU A 172 -6.81 -19.95 25.57
C LEU A 172 -6.43 -20.91 24.45
N VAL A 173 -5.20 -20.82 23.94
CA VAL A 173 -4.66 -21.73 22.92
C VAL A 173 -4.68 -23.17 23.39
N ALA A 174 -4.21 -23.43 24.61
CA ALA A 174 -4.24 -24.79 25.20
C ALA A 174 -5.66 -25.38 25.35
N LYS A 175 -6.69 -24.54 25.38
CA LYS A 175 -8.11 -24.93 25.37
C LYS A 175 -8.71 -25.06 23.97
N GLY A 176 -7.91 -24.94 22.92
CA GLY A 176 -8.34 -25.01 21.52
C GLY A 176 -9.05 -23.79 21.02
N HIS A 177 -8.87 -22.63 21.69
CA HIS A 177 -9.45 -21.37 21.24
C HIS A 177 -8.39 -20.46 20.59
N HIS A 178 -8.79 -19.73 19.57
CA HIS A 178 -7.98 -18.67 18.95
C HIS A 178 -8.31 -17.33 19.62
N PRO A 179 -7.35 -16.69 20.33
CA PRO A 179 -7.57 -15.39 20.97
C PRO A 179 -7.81 -14.29 19.94
N VAL A 180 -8.92 -13.57 20.03
CA VAL A 180 -9.19 -12.32 19.32
C VAL A 180 -8.90 -11.18 20.27
N CYS A 181 -7.82 -10.46 20.05
CA CYS A 181 -7.35 -9.40 20.92
C CYS A 181 -7.95 -8.05 20.51
N ASP A 182 -8.57 -7.37 21.48
CA ASP A 182 -8.94 -5.98 21.32
C ASP A 182 -7.71 -5.10 21.22
N ALA A 183 -7.76 -4.06 20.39
CA ALA A 183 -6.70 -3.07 20.26
C ALA A 183 -7.26 -1.75 19.71
N GLU A 184 -6.84 -0.64 20.29
CA GLU A 184 -7.21 0.72 19.89
C GLU A 184 -6.00 1.53 19.44
N THR A 185 -4.82 1.16 19.92
CA THR A 185 -3.56 1.89 19.70
C THR A 185 -2.46 0.97 19.18
N ASP A 186 -1.42 1.56 18.62
CA ASP A 186 -0.22 0.82 18.23
C ASP A 186 0.48 0.18 19.44
N ALA A 187 0.38 0.81 20.63
CA ALA A 187 0.91 0.25 21.88
C ALA A 187 0.18 -1.04 22.31
N ASP A 188 -1.14 -1.13 22.06
CA ASP A 188 -1.90 -2.36 22.30
C ASP A 188 -1.42 -3.48 21.36
N LEU A 189 -1.19 -3.17 20.07
CA LEU A 189 -0.65 -4.12 19.10
C LEU A 189 0.78 -4.55 19.43
N ASP A 190 1.61 -3.64 19.94
CA ASP A 190 2.96 -3.95 20.41
C ASP A 190 2.93 -4.95 21.58
N ALA A 191 2.04 -4.74 22.54
CA ALA A 191 1.87 -5.67 23.67
C ALA A 191 1.39 -7.06 23.21
N ILE A 192 0.46 -7.10 22.26
CA ILE A 192 -0.03 -8.37 21.67
C ILE A 192 1.09 -9.09 20.93
N ALA A 193 1.84 -8.39 20.08
CA ALA A 193 2.94 -8.97 19.32
C ALA A 193 4.01 -9.55 20.27
N GLU A 194 4.42 -8.78 21.27
CA GLU A 194 5.39 -9.22 22.28
C GLU A 194 4.90 -10.43 23.06
N ALA A 195 3.66 -10.40 23.55
CA ALA A 195 3.07 -11.50 24.29
C ALA A 195 2.96 -12.79 23.45
N ALA A 196 2.62 -12.67 22.16
CA ALA A 196 2.53 -13.79 21.26
C ALA A 196 3.91 -14.42 20.96
N LEU A 197 4.94 -13.59 20.74
CA LEU A 197 6.32 -14.05 20.55
C LEU A 197 6.85 -14.81 21.79
N HIS A 198 6.44 -14.42 23.00
CA HIS A 198 6.80 -15.13 24.23
C HIS A 198 6.15 -16.52 24.38
N ILE A 199 5.10 -16.84 23.62
CA ILE A 199 4.46 -18.17 23.67
C ILE A 199 5.33 -19.19 22.92
N GLY A 200 5.91 -18.79 21.81
CA GLY A 200 6.77 -19.62 20.97
C GLY A 200 6.27 -19.76 19.53
N PRO A 201 7.07 -20.41 18.66
CA PRO A 201 6.83 -20.47 17.22
C PRO A 201 5.61 -21.31 16.80
N ASP A 202 5.13 -22.20 17.68
CA ASP A 202 3.94 -23.01 17.41
C ASP A 202 2.65 -22.20 17.37
N VAL A 203 2.67 -20.94 17.84
CA VAL A 203 1.54 -20.01 17.79
C VAL A 203 1.74 -19.04 16.64
N ARG A 204 0.82 -19.06 15.68
CA ARG A 204 0.83 -18.18 14.53
C ARG A 204 0.11 -16.86 14.82
N LEU A 205 0.39 -15.85 14.01
CA LEU A 205 -0.16 -14.52 14.13
C LEU A 205 -1.07 -14.20 12.94
N LEU A 206 -2.23 -13.58 13.18
CA LEU A 206 -3.16 -13.15 12.15
C LEU A 206 -3.61 -11.72 12.44
N GLY A 207 -3.44 -10.81 11.47
CA GLY A 207 -3.84 -9.42 11.65
C GLY A 207 -3.62 -8.55 10.43
N THR A 208 -3.66 -7.26 10.65
CA THR A 208 -3.52 -6.24 9.61
C THR A 208 -2.09 -5.71 9.51
N GLY A 209 -1.88 -4.65 8.71
CA GLY A 209 -0.62 -3.89 8.69
C GLY A 209 -0.23 -3.33 10.06
N GLY A 210 -1.18 -3.10 10.95
CA GLY A 210 -0.91 -2.68 12.32
C GLY A 210 -0.13 -3.73 13.12
N LEU A 211 -0.59 -5.00 13.06
CA LEU A 211 0.14 -6.10 13.69
C LEU A 211 1.50 -6.35 13.02
N ALA A 212 1.57 -6.23 11.68
CA ALA A 212 2.84 -6.34 10.96
C ALA A 212 3.85 -5.26 11.42
N ALA A 213 3.38 -4.02 11.63
CA ALA A 213 4.21 -2.93 12.13
C ALA A 213 4.69 -3.18 13.58
N ALA A 214 3.82 -3.70 14.43
CA ALA A 214 4.19 -4.09 15.79
C ALA A 214 5.25 -5.19 15.79
N LEU A 215 5.10 -6.22 14.95
CA LEU A 215 6.12 -7.25 14.77
C LEU A 215 7.44 -6.67 14.26
N GLY A 216 7.40 -5.78 13.26
CA GLY A 216 8.58 -5.10 12.74
C GLY A 216 9.36 -4.40 13.84
N ARG A 217 8.69 -3.65 14.70
CA ARG A 217 9.32 -2.97 15.86
C ARG A 217 9.95 -3.94 16.86
N ARG A 218 9.34 -5.09 17.12
CA ARG A 218 9.80 -6.07 18.12
C ARG A 218 10.95 -6.96 17.63
N LEU A 219 10.92 -7.34 16.38
CA LEU A 219 11.93 -8.21 15.79
C LEU A 219 13.31 -7.52 15.60
N VAL A 220 13.37 -6.18 15.71
CA VAL A 220 14.62 -5.40 15.67
C VAL A 220 15.35 -5.35 17.00
N GLY A 221 14.59 -5.37 18.08
CA GLY A 221 15.18 -5.33 19.43
C GLY A 221 15.98 -6.56 19.82
N ALA A 222 15.91 -7.66 19.03
CA ALA A 222 16.63 -8.90 19.33
C ALA A 222 18.06 -8.96 18.76
N ASP A 223 18.41 -8.16 17.75
CA ASP A 223 19.67 -8.30 16.98
C ASP A 223 20.69 -7.14 17.15
N GLY A 224 20.58 -6.31 18.18
CA GLY A 224 21.68 -5.43 18.55
C GLY A 224 21.54 -3.94 18.24
N ALA A 225 22.28 -3.16 19.00
CA ALA A 225 22.27 -1.70 19.13
C ALA A 225 22.34 -0.94 17.79
N ALA A 226 21.47 0.06 17.66
CA ALA A 226 21.39 0.95 16.51
C ALA A 226 22.61 1.85 16.35
N PRO A 227 23.09 2.12 15.12
CA PRO A 227 23.80 3.36 14.83
C PRO A 227 22.82 4.52 14.57
N ALA A 228 23.21 5.70 15.03
CA ALA A 228 22.43 6.92 15.13
C ALA A 228 21.72 7.35 13.82
N ALA A 229 20.50 7.85 13.97
CA ALA A 229 19.63 8.35 12.92
C ALA A 229 20.21 9.61 12.26
N ALA A 230 20.27 9.60 10.92
CA ALA A 230 20.21 10.79 10.10
C ALA A 230 18.73 11.10 9.81
N GLY A 231 18.30 12.32 10.17
CA GLY A 231 16.90 12.69 10.30
C GLY A 231 16.06 12.60 9.02
N LEU A 232 14.90 12.04 9.24
CA LEU A 232 13.68 12.30 8.47
C LEU A 232 12.66 12.86 9.48
N PRO A 233 11.81 13.81 9.11
CA PRO A 233 10.93 14.48 10.06
C PRO A 233 9.98 13.49 10.74
N THR A 234 9.90 13.58 12.05
CA THR A 234 9.00 12.81 12.90
C THR A 234 7.59 13.38 12.82
N ALA A 235 6.59 12.53 13.06
CA ALA A 235 5.15 12.85 13.03
C ALA A 235 4.72 14.03 13.95
N ALA A 236 5.62 14.62 14.71
CA ALA A 236 5.36 15.79 15.55
C ALA A 236 5.20 17.12 14.76
N ASP A 237 5.63 17.15 13.50
CA ASP A 237 5.50 18.37 12.67
C ASP A 237 4.14 18.45 11.94
N THR A 238 3.33 17.40 11.98
CA THR A 238 2.02 17.34 11.31
C THR A 238 0.86 17.85 12.20
N GLU A 239 1.07 17.97 13.52
CA GLU A 239 0.01 18.43 14.42
C GLU A 239 -0.14 19.97 14.52
N ARG A 240 0.81 20.73 13.96
CA ARG A 240 0.72 22.21 13.99
C ARG A 240 -0.12 22.83 12.89
N ASP A 241 -0.39 22.12 11.80
CA ASP A 241 -1.21 22.62 10.68
C ASP A 241 -2.71 22.29 10.78
N ALA A 242 -3.12 21.41 11.71
CA ALA A 242 -4.52 21.03 11.90
C ALA A 242 -5.35 21.99 12.79
N ALA A 243 -4.72 23.00 13.40
CA ALA A 243 -5.38 23.89 14.37
C ALA A 243 -5.86 25.23 13.77
N ALA A 244 -5.73 25.48 12.47
CA ALA A 244 -5.96 26.81 11.88
C ALA A 244 -7.17 26.91 10.93
N HIS A 245 -8.06 25.97 10.81
CA HIS A 245 -9.31 26.14 10.03
C HIS A 245 -10.51 25.51 10.73
N GLY A 246 -10.98 26.19 11.78
CA GLY A 246 -12.32 26.06 12.29
C GLY A 246 -13.13 27.30 11.90
N GLU A 247 -14.39 27.04 11.55
CA GLU A 247 -15.52 27.97 11.40
C GLU A 247 -15.57 28.84 10.13
N ARG A 248 -16.49 28.48 9.24
CA ARG A 248 -17.58 29.37 8.79
C ARG A 248 -18.67 28.58 8.03
N ASP A 249 -19.84 28.56 8.63
CA ASP A 249 -21.13 28.22 8.02
C ASP A 249 -21.48 29.14 6.84
N GLY A 250 -22.16 28.59 5.84
CA GLY A 250 -22.73 29.39 4.75
C GLY A 250 -23.57 28.54 3.80
N ILE A 251 -24.85 28.40 4.10
CA ILE A 251 -25.90 27.80 3.27
C ILE A 251 -26.03 28.58 1.94
N GLY A 252 -26.13 27.84 0.82
CA GLY A 252 -26.50 28.43 -0.47
C GLY A 252 -26.91 27.38 -1.49
N HIS A 253 -28.22 27.09 -1.59
CA HIS A 253 -28.83 26.37 -2.71
C HIS A 253 -28.71 27.15 -4.01
N ALA A 254 -28.28 26.51 -5.09
CA ALA A 254 -28.69 26.88 -6.45
C ALA A 254 -28.67 25.64 -7.36
N GLU A 255 -29.88 25.28 -7.78
CA GLU A 255 -30.15 24.39 -8.91
C GLU A 255 -29.81 25.07 -10.26
N ARG A 256 -29.69 24.19 -11.30
CA ARG A 256 -29.72 24.41 -12.78
C ARG A 256 -28.34 24.43 -13.41
N ASP A 257 -28.07 23.85 -14.55
CA ASP A 257 -28.88 23.32 -15.66
C ASP A 257 -28.00 22.34 -16.47
N ALA A 258 -28.65 21.36 -17.07
CA ALA A 258 -28.07 20.42 -18.02
C ALA A 258 -27.62 21.15 -19.30
N ALA A 259 -26.41 20.88 -19.76
CA ALA A 259 -26.01 21.13 -21.13
C ALA A 259 -25.30 19.90 -21.69
N ALA A 260 -25.95 19.29 -22.65
CA ALA A 260 -25.42 18.23 -23.49
C ALA A 260 -24.21 18.75 -24.26
N HIS A 261 -23.07 18.08 -24.15
CA HIS A 261 -21.97 18.23 -25.08
C HIS A 261 -21.67 16.90 -25.78
N THR A 262 -21.89 16.98 -27.07
CA THR A 262 -21.55 16.07 -28.15
C THR A 262 -20.24 15.35 -27.94
N GLU A 263 -20.32 14.01 -28.06
CA GLU A 263 -19.19 13.14 -28.29
C GLU A 263 -18.39 13.61 -29.49
N ARG A 264 -17.14 13.99 -29.26
CA ARG A 264 -16.11 14.03 -30.28
C ARG A 264 -15.14 12.90 -29.97
N ASP A 265 -15.05 11.94 -30.87
CA ASP A 265 -13.95 11.00 -30.97
C ASP A 265 -12.62 11.77 -31.00
N GLY A 266 -11.95 11.86 -29.87
CA GLY A 266 -10.65 12.47 -29.70
C GLY A 266 -9.63 11.41 -29.34
N ALA A 267 -8.92 10.89 -30.33
CA ALA A 267 -7.63 10.25 -30.07
C ALA A 267 -6.73 11.30 -29.43
N ALA A 268 -6.52 11.20 -28.11
CA ALA A 268 -5.66 12.12 -27.38
C ALA A 268 -4.20 11.83 -27.70
N HIS A 269 -3.66 12.51 -28.72
CA HIS A 269 -2.23 12.71 -28.85
C HIS A 269 -1.83 13.79 -27.83
N CYS A 270 -0.97 13.45 -26.87
CA CYS A 270 -0.26 14.43 -26.07
C CYS A 270 0.86 15.07 -26.90
N GLU A 271 0.50 16.00 -27.81
CA GLU A 271 1.48 16.87 -28.43
C GLU A 271 1.78 18.03 -27.46
N ARG A 272 2.98 18.04 -26.91
CA ARG A 272 3.57 19.25 -26.34
C ARG A 272 4.56 19.81 -27.33
N ASP A 273 4.24 20.98 -27.89
CA ASP A 273 5.21 21.87 -28.48
C ASP A 273 6.16 22.37 -27.37
N GLY A 274 7.44 22.20 -27.56
CA GLY A 274 8.41 22.87 -26.70
C GLY A 274 9.59 21.98 -26.32
N THR A 275 10.73 22.47 -26.57
CA THR A 275 12.07 22.08 -26.19
C THR A 275 12.13 21.49 -24.78
N ALA A 276 12.07 20.16 -24.67
CA ALA A 276 12.26 19.45 -23.43
C ALA A 276 13.76 19.46 -23.09
N HIS A 277 14.11 20.12 -21.98
CA HIS A 277 15.37 19.87 -21.31
C HIS A 277 15.26 18.48 -20.65
N THR A 278 15.94 17.48 -21.22
CA THR A 278 16.09 16.16 -20.63
C THR A 278 16.86 16.31 -19.32
N GLU A 279 16.17 16.13 -18.20
CA GLU A 279 16.84 15.92 -16.91
C GLU A 279 17.52 14.55 -16.95
N ARG A 280 18.82 14.57 -16.91
CA ARG A 280 19.65 13.36 -16.78
C ARG A 280 19.86 13.10 -15.29
N ASP A 281 19.78 11.82 -14.89
CA ASP A 281 20.27 11.40 -13.58
C ASP A 281 21.78 11.72 -13.46
N ALA A 282 22.36 11.57 -12.26
CA ALA A 282 23.79 11.83 -12.01
C ALA A 282 24.73 11.00 -12.92
N THR A 283 24.20 10.01 -13.66
CA THR A 283 24.92 9.15 -14.61
C THR A 283 24.68 9.55 -16.08
N GLY A 284 23.82 10.56 -16.32
CA GLY A 284 23.52 11.07 -17.68
C GLY A 284 22.54 10.23 -18.49
N THR A 285 21.91 9.22 -17.89
CA THR A 285 20.89 8.38 -18.54
C THR A 285 19.51 9.07 -18.46
N PRO A 286 18.71 9.13 -19.55
CA PRO A 286 17.34 9.61 -19.47
C PRO A 286 16.55 8.81 -18.45
N GLY A 287 15.84 9.49 -17.54
CA GLY A 287 14.98 8.82 -16.58
C GLY A 287 13.87 8.03 -17.28
N ARG A 288 13.43 6.90 -16.70
CA ARG A 288 12.25 6.16 -17.23
C ARG A 288 11.00 7.03 -17.11
N PRO A 289 10.07 7.03 -18.09
CA PRO A 289 8.77 7.69 -17.95
C PRO A 289 8.01 7.19 -16.71
N LEU A 290 7.11 8.00 -16.15
CA LEU A 290 6.26 7.58 -15.04
C LEU A 290 4.85 7.26 -15.54
N LEU A 291 4.45 5.99 -15.40
CA LEU A 291 3.11 5.52 -15.74
C LEU A 291 2.29 5.27 -14.47
N VAL A 292 1.19 6.00 -14.33
CA VAL A 292 0.22 5.86 -13.24
C VAL A 292 -1.00 5.11 -13.76
N VAL A 293 -1.29 3.94 -13.20
CA VAL A 293 -2.43 3.10 -13.59
C VAL A 293 -3.47 3.09 -12.48
N VAL A 294 -4.67 3.58 -12.78
CA VAL A 294 -5.78 3.70 -11.82
C VAL A 294 -6.93 2.80 -12.25
N GLY A 295 -7.08 1.67 -11.57
CA GLY A 295 -8.11 0.66 -11.87
C GLY A 295 -9.44 0.88 -11.16
N THR A 296 -9.63 1.98 -10.44
CA THR A 296 -10.85 2.30 -9.69
C THR A 296 -11.48 3.61 -10.17
N ALA A 297 -12.81 3.66 -10.19
CA ALA A 297 -13.59 4.87 -10.48
C ALA A 297 -14.14 5.54 -9.19
N GLU A 298 -13.59 5.22 -8.02
CA GLU A 298 -13.98 5.86 -6.75
C GLU A 298 -13.78 7.39 -6.81
N PRO A 299 -14.69 8.19 -6.24
CA PRO A 299 -14.62 9.65 -6.32
C PRO A 299 -13.28 10.25 -5.85
N THR A 300 -12.69 9.68 -4.81
CA THR A 300 -11.38 10.08 -4.31
C THR A 300 -10.29 9.88 -5.35
N ALA A 301 -10.30 8.75 -6.08
CA ALA A 301 -9.32 8.49 -7.13
C ALA A 301 -9.46 9.47 -8.30
N VAL A 302 -10.71 9.81 -8.66
CA VAL A 302 -10.99 10.83 -9.70
C VAL A 302 -10.42 12.20 -9.29
N ALA A 303 -10.63 12.62 -8.04
CA ALA A 303 -10.08 13.87 -7.52
C ALA A 303 -8.53 13.87 -7.52
N GLN A 304 -7.92 12.74 -7.17
CA GLN A 304 -6.46 12.58 -7.20
C GLN A 304 -5.89 12.66 -8.63
N ILE A 305 -6.58 12.07 -9.62
CA ILE A 305 -6.21 12.19 -11.04
C ILE A 305 -6.30 13.65 -11.46
N ALA A 306 -7.38 14.37 -11.11
CA ALA A 306 -7.55 15.78 -11.46
C ALA A 306 -6.40 16.65 -10.91
N GLN A 307 -5.96 16.42 -9.68
CA GLN A 307 -4.80 17.11 -9.10
C GLN A 307 -3.51 16.82 -9.86
N LEU A 308 -3.28 15.58 -10.26
CA LEU A 308 -2.09 15.19 -11.00
C LEU A 308 -2.09 15.78 -12.41
N VAL A 309 -3.26 15.84 -13.07
CA VAL A 309 -3.45 16.51 -14.37
C VAL A 309 -3.21 18.01 -14.27
N ALA A 310 -3.74 18.67 -13.22
CA ALA A 310 -3.48 20.09 -12.95
C ALA A 310 -1.98 20.38 -12.75
N ALA A 311 -1.21 19.41 -12.26
CA ALA A 311 0.24 19.48 -12.14
C ALA A 311 0.99 19.15 -13.45
N GLY A 312 0.29 18.91 -14.56
CA GLY A 312 0.86 18.74 -15.90
C GLY A 312 0.98 17.28 -16.36
N ALA A 313 0.36 16.31 -15.69
CA ALA A 313 0.32 14.94 -16.17
C ALA A 313 -0.62 14.79 -17.37
N CYS A 314 -0.24 13.92 -18.31
CA CYS A 314 -1.10 13.51 -19.42
C CYS A 314 -2.09 12.44 -18.95
N HIS A 315 -3.39 12.65 -19.16
CA HIS A 315 -4.45 11.71 -18.77
C HIS A 315 -5.04 10.98 -19.98
N VAL A 316 -5.03 9.66 -19.92
CA VAL A 316 -5.59 8.77 -20.95
C VAL A 316 -6.72 7.93 -20.31
N PRO A 317 -7.97 8.39 -20.39
CA PRO A 317 -9.11 7.60 -19.94
C PRO A 317 -9.46 6.52 -20.98
N LEU A 318 -9.49 5.25 -20.57
CA LEU A 318 -9.81 4.11 -21.43
C LEU A 318 -11.29 3.72 -21.26
N PRO A 319 -12.08 3.69 -22.35
CA PRO A 319 -13.46 3.27 -22.27
C PRO A 319 -13.61 1.81 -21.80
N ALA A 320 -14.52 1.55 -20.86
CA ALA A 320 -14.70 0.22 -20.27
C ALA A 320 -14.98 -0.87 -21.33
N HIS A 321 -15.73 -0.54 -22.40
CA HIS A 321 -16.05 -1.47 -23.48
C HIS A 321 -14.82 -1.93 -24.27
N THR A 322 -13.79 -1.10 -24.43
CA THR A 322 -12.57 -1.46 -25.13
C THR A 322 -11.74 -2.48 -24.34
N LEU A 323 -11.83 -2.44 -23.01
CA LEU A 323 -11.11 -3.32 -22.11
C LEU A 323 -11.73 -4.74 -22.05
N THR A 324 -13.03 -4.87 -22.35
CA THR A 324 -13.75 -6.15 -22.32
C THR A 324 -13.74 -6.89 -23.66
N GLN A 325 -13.55 -6.20 -24.79
CA GLN A 325 -13.60 -6.81 -26.12
C GLN A 325 -12.48 -7.80 -26.39
N HIS A 326 -11.32 -7.66 -25.78
CA HIS A 326 -10.18 -8.56 -25.96
C HIS A 326 -10.36 -9.98 -25.37
N THR A 327 -11.36 -10.18 -24.52
CA THR A 327 -11.68 -11.51 -23.95
C THR A 327 -12.50 -12.40 -24.88
N LEU A 328 -13.16 -11.85 -25.91
CA LEU A 328 -14.03 -12.58 -26.81
C LEU A 328 -13.37 -12.98 -28.14
N THR A 329 -12.21 -12.42 -28.50
CA THR A 329 -11.55 -12.65 -29.79
C THR A 329 -10.62 -13.85 -29.82
N ASP A 330 -10.22 -14.42 -28.70
CA ASP A 330 -9.30 -15.58 -28.67
C ASP A 330 -9.96 -16.90 -29.10
N HIS A 331 -11.29 -16.98 -29.19
CA HIS A 331 -12.01 -18.21 -29.58
C HIS A 331 -12.71 -18.17 -30.96
N ARG A 332 -12.74 -17.04 -31.66
CA ARG A 332 -13.51 -16.93 -32.93
C ARG A 332 -12.87 -16.21 -34.13
N ALA A 333 -11.61 -15.82 -34.05
CA ALA A 333 -10.95 -15.12 -35.14
C ALA A 333 -10.32 -16.08 -36.19
N ARG A 334 -11.18 -16.83 -36.91
CA ARG A 334 -10.90 -17.25 -38.31
C ARG A 334 -12.13 -16.88 -39.11
N HIS A 335 -11.95 -15.91 -40.04
CA HIS A 335 -12.91 -15.39 -41.02
C HIS A 335 -13.81 -14.25 -40.54
N THR A 336 -13.33 -13.02 -40.68
CA THR A 336 -14.02 -11.95 -41.44
C THR A 336 -13.11 -10.71 -41.44
N HIS A 337 -12.76 -10.25 -42.61
CA HIS A 337 -12.13 -8.95 -42.84
C HIS A 337 -13.13 -7.87 -42.46
N MET A 338 -12.90 -7.19 -41.32
CA MET A 338 -13.40 -5.84 -41.05
C MET A 338 -12.27 -5.02 -40.47
N ASP A 339 -12.07 -3.84 -41.03
CA ASP A 339 -11.11 -2.83 -40.63
C ASP A 339 -11.25 -2.48 -39.15
N HIS A 340 -10.64 -3.25 -38.29
CA HIS A 340 -10.40 -2.85 -36.92
C HIS A 340 -9.02 -2.20 -36.87
N ARG A 341 -9.01 -0.87 -36.99
CA ARG A 341 -7.85 -0.05 -36.67
C ARG A 341 -7.41 -0.45 -35.26
N ALA A 342 -6.26 -1.13 -35.16
CA ALA A 342 -5.67 -1.50 -33.90
C ALA A 342 -5.61 -0.24 -33.00
N PRO A 343 -5.96 -0.31 -31.72
CA PRO A 343 -5.83 0.84 -30.85
C PRO A 343 -4.38 1.33 -30.93
N HIS A 344 -4.21 2.64 -31.14
CA HIS A 344 -2.87 3.23 -31.17
C HIS A 344 -2.10 2.82 -29.91
N PRO A 345 -0.83 2.41 -30.00
CA PRO A 345 -0.04 2.05 -28.84
C PRO A 345 -0.03 3.22 -27.85
N LEU A 346 -0.24 2.90 -26.58
CA LEU A 346 -0.12 3.87 -25.50
C LEU A 346 1.37 4.24 -25.37
N VAL A 347 1.73 5.45 -25.76
CA VAL A 347 3.10 5.95 -25.65
C VAL A 347 3.16 6.90 -24.44
N PRO A 348 3.86 6.52 -23.35
CA PRO A 348 4.07 7.43 -22.23
C PRO A 348 4.88 8.66 -22.66
N ALA A 349 4.58 9.81 -22.05
CA ALA A 349 5.38 11.01 -22.26
C ALA A 349 6.84 10.74 -21.83
N PRO A 350 7.86 10.93 -22.66
CA PRO A 350 9.24 10.49 -22.40
C PRO A 350 9.83 10.99 -21.09
N ASP A 351 9.58 12.25 -20.74
CA ASP A 351 10.05 12.91 -19.51
C ASP A 351 8.88 13.34 -18.62
N GLY A 352 7.69 12.74 -18.84
CA GLY A 352 6.46 13.17 -18.20
C GLY A 352 5.80 12.10 -17.34
N ILE A 353 4.64 12.46 -16.81
CA ILE A 353 3.75 11.58 -16.07
C ILE A 353 2.54 11.28 -16.96
N THR A 354 2.30 10.02 -17.23
CA THR A 354 1.10 9.57 -17.93
C THR A 354 0.19 8.84 -16.96
N VAL A 355 -1.08 9.26 -16.89
CA VAL A 355 -2.11 8.64 -16.05
C VAL A 355 -3.08 7.90 -16.94
N VAL A 356 -3.25 6.60 -16.70
CA VAL A 356 -4.25 5.78 -17.37
C VAL A 356 -5.32 5.38 -16.38
N SER A 357 -6.60 5.58 -16.72
CA SER A 357 -7.74 5.20 -15.88
C SER A 357 -8.85 4.57 -16.72
N ILE A 358 -9.78 3.89 -16.05
CA ILE A 358 -11.00 3.39 -16.69
C ILE A 358 -11.99 4.56 -16.78
N ALA A 359 -12.44 4.89 -18.01
CA ALA A 359 -13.44 5.93 -18.24
C ALA A 359 -14.85 5.43 -17.93
N GLY A 360 -15.66 6.33 -17.39
CA GLY A 360 -17.09 6.12 -17.13
C GLY A 360 -17.41 5.78 -15.68
N GLY A 361 -18.38 6.50 -15.08
CA GLY A 361 -18.97 6.24 -13.76
C GLY A 361 -19.92 5.04 -13.78
N VAL A 362 -19.55 3.95 -14.44
CA VAL A 362 -20.36 2.74 -14.51
C VAL A 362 -20.33 2.08 -13.15
N VAL A 363 -21.51 1.81 -12.57
CA VAL A 363 -21.65 0.82 -11.50
C VAL A 363 -21.17 -0.50 -12.09
N VAL A 364 -19.92 -0.86 -11.81
CA VAL A 364 -19.31 -2.06 -12.37
C VAL A 364 -19.88 -3.24 -11.60
N ASP A 365 -20.55 -4.14 -12.30
CA ASP A 365 -20.87 -5.45 -11.75
C ASP A 365 -19.56 -6.11 -11.26
N PRO A 366 -19.49 -6.59 -10.01
CA PRO A 366 -18.30 -7.24 -9.48
C PRO A 366 -17.78 -8.38 -10.36
N GLY A 367 -18.67 -9.07 -11.10
CA GLY A 367 -18.31 -10.10 -12.08
C GLY A 367 -17.55 -9.53 -13.28
N ALA A 368 -17.91 -8.34 -13.75
CA ALA A 368 -17.26 -7.66 -14.88
C ALA A 368 -15.95 -6.95 -14.47
N ALA A 369 -15.77 -6.60 -13.19
CA ALA A 369 -14.62 -5.85 -12.69
C ALA A 369 -13.29 -6.54 -13.01
N ARG A 370 -13.19 -7.85 -12.82
CA ARG A 370 -11.98 -8.63 -13.13
C ARG A 370 -11.61 -8.58 -14.62
N GLY A 371 -12.62 -8.66 -15.50
CA GLY A 371 -12.42 -8.55 -16.95
C GLY A 371 -11.85 -7.20 -17.35
N LEU A 372 -12.37 -6.12 -16.72
CA LEU A 372 -11.91 -4.76 -16.94
C LEU A 372 -10.47 -4.56 -16.47
N VAL A 373 -10.13 -5.04 -15.27
CA VAL A 373 -8.76 -4.93 -14.73
C VAL A 373 -7.78 -5.76 -15.57
N ALA A 374 -8.14 -6.96 -16.01
CA ALA A 374 -7.32 -7.76 -16.89
C ALA A 374 -7.14 -7.10 -18.26
N GLY A 375 -8.19 -6.47 -18.82
CA GLY A 375 -8.12 -5.68 -20.03
C GLY A 375 -7.20 -4.47 -19.88
N LEU A 376 -7.34 -3.73 -18.79
CA LEU A 376 -6.48 -2.60 -18.46
C LEU A 376 -5.00 -3.02 -18.41
N ALA A 377 -4.69 -4.11 -17.68
CA ALA A 377 -3.34 -4.61 -17.56
C ALA A 377 -2.72 -4.96 -18.94
N ARG A 378 -3.47 -5.63 -19.80
CA ARG A 378 -3.01 -5.92 -21.17
C ARG A 378 -2.78 -4.65 -22.00
N THR A 379 -3.70 -3.68 -21.90
CA THR A 379 -3.62 -2.44 -22.68
C THR A 379 -2.41 -1.59 -22.28
N VAL A 380 -2.04 -1.58 -20.99
CA VAL A 380 -0.88 -0.80 -20.52
C VAL A 380 0.44 -1.56 -20.58
N ALA A 381 0.44 -2.85 -20.91
CA ALA A 381 1.61 -3.72 -20.79
C ALA A 381 2.85 -3.19 -21.55
N GLU A 382 2.70 -2.79 -22.81
CA GLU A 382 3.81 -2.27 -23.63
C GLU A 382 4.38 -0.98 -23.03
N ALA A 383 3.52 -0.02 -22.68
CA ALA A 383 3.91 1.23 -22.02
C ALA A 383 4.57 1.01 -20.65
N ALA A 384 4.08 0.01 -19.93
CA ALA A 384 4.57 -0.33 -18.59
C ALA A 384 5.96 -0.96 -18.60
N HIS A 385 6.36 -1.68 -19.67
CA HIS A 385 7.70 -2.27 -19.77
C HIS A 385 8.83 -1.24 -19.69
N GLY A 386 8.65 -0.07 -20.29
CA GLY A 386 9.65 1.00 -20.30
C GLY A 386 9.56 2.02 -19.18
N SER A 387 8.57 1.92 -18.29
CA SER A 387 8.22 2.95 -17.33
C SER A 387 8.47 2.54 -15.88
N ASP A 388 8.70 3.53 -15.00
CA ASP A 388 8.42 3.39 -13.58
C ASP A 388 6.91 3.42 -13.34
N LEU A 389 6.42 2.70 -12.34
CA LEU A 389 4.99 2.41 -12.20
C LEU A 389 4.41 2.95 -10.89
N VAL A 390 3.21 3.52 -10.96
CA VAL A 390 2.32 3.76 -9.83
C VAL A 390 1.03 3.00 -10.08
N LEU A 391 0.76 2.00 -9.27
CA LEU A 391 -0.33 1.05 -9.45
C LEU A 391 -1.35 1.22 -8.33
N THR A 392 -2.57 1.61 -8.67
CA THR A 392 -3.64 1.90 -7.71
C THR A 392 -4.68 0.78 -7.69
N GLY A 393 -4.82 0.15 -6.51
CA GLY A 393 -5.63 -1.04 -6.28
C GLY A 393 -4.80 -2.33 -6.34
N GLY A 394 -4.92 -3.18 -5.31
CA GLY A 394 -4.13 -4.43 -5.19
C GLY A 394 -4.31 -5.36 -6.39
N GLU A 395 -5.56 -5.56 -6.84
CA GLU A 395 -5.86 -6.39 -8.01
C GLU A 395 -5.29 -5.80 -9.31
N THR A 396 -5.42 -4.49 -9.53
CA THR A 396 -4.83 -3.80 -10.69
C THR A 396 -3.32 -3.94 -10.69
N ALA A 397 -2.68 -3.68 -9.54
CA ALA A 397 -1.25 -3.81 -9.37
C ALA A 397 -0.78 -5.24 -9.68
N ARG A 398 -1.48 -6.23 -9.12
CA ARG A 398 -1.15 -7.64 -9.35
C ARG A 398 -1.25 -8.01 -10.82
N ARG A 399 -2.35 -7.67 -11.51
CA ARG A 399 -2.54 -8.01 -12.94
C ARG A 399 -1.53 -7.32 -13.85
N VAL A 400 -1.17 -6.07 -13.59
CA VAL A 400 -0.13 -5.37 -14.35
C VAL A 400 1.22 -6.05 -14.16
N LEU A 401 1.61 -6.35 -12.93
CA LEU A 401 2.89 -7.00 -12.63
C LEU A 401 2.96 -8.43 -13.18
N ASP A 402 1.87 -9.21 -13.12
CA ASP A 402 1.79 -10.54 -13.73
C ASP A 402 1.99 -10.46 -15.25
N THR A 403 1.36 -9.47 -15.91
CA THR A 403 1.50 -9.28 -17.37
C THR A 403 2.94 -8.90 -17.76
N LEU A 404 3.65 -8.20 -16.87
CA LEU A 404 5.06 -7.85 -17.04
C LEU A 404 6.02 -8.98 -16.65
N GLY A 405 5.52 -10.12 -16.16
CA GLY A 405 6.34 -11.22 -15.67
C GLY A 405 7.11 -10.94 -14.37
N VAL A 406 6.73 -9.87 -13.65
CA VAL A 406 7.36 -9.54 -12.37
C VAL A 406 6.93 -10.57 -11.31
N ARG A 407 7.90 -11.21 -10.67
CA ARG A 407 7.68 -12.22 -9.63
C ARG A 407 8.16 -11.80 -8.25
N GLU A 408 8.93 -10.73 -8.18
CA GLU A 408 9.52 -10.26 -6.95
C GLU A 408 9.60 -8.74 -6.91
N LEU A 409 9.38 -8.17 -5.72
CA LEU A 409 9.57 -6.75 -5.42
C LEU A 409 10.41 -6.60 -4.15
N LEU A 410 11.35 -5.68 -4.19
CA LEU A 410 12.20 -5.29 -3.06
C LEU A 410 11.66 -3.99 -2.46
N PRO A 411 11.09 -3.98 -1.24
CA PRO A 411 10.54 -2.78 -0.65
C PRO A 411 11.64 -1.76 -0.35
N VAL A 412 11.46 -0.54 -0.81
CA VAL A 412 12.34 0.61 -0.52
C VAL A 412 11.83 1.35 0.71
N GLY A 413 10.52 1.53 0.82
CA GLY A 413 9.90 2.23 1.93
C GLY A 413 8.46 2.65 1.63
N GLN A 414 7.90 3.43 2.54
CA GLN A 414 6.55 3.95 2.43
C GLN A 414 6.62 5.46 2.18
N ILE A 415 6.03 5.94 1.08
CA ILE A 415 5.99 7.37 0.75
C ILE A 415 5.03 8.11 1.68
N HIS A 416 3.85 7.53 1.87
CA HIS A 416 2.87 7.89 2.89
C HIS A 416 2.08 6.63 3.24
N HIS A 417 1.24 6.68 4.27
CA HIS A 417 0.47 5.52 4.69
C HIS A 417 -0.29 4.88 3.52
N GLY A 418 -0.08 3.57 3.30
CA GLY A 418 -0.65 2.78 2.22
C GLY A 418 0.06 2.89 0.86
N ALA A 419 0.93 3.87 0.62
CA ALA A 419 1.70 3.97 -0.62
C ALA A 419 3.12 3.43 -0.43
N VAL A 420 3.38 2.24 -0.91
CA VAL A 420 4.66 1.54 -0.75
C VAL A 420 5.46 1.60 -2.03
N HIS A 421 6.67 2.16 -1.95
CA HIS A 421 7.68 2.13 -2.99
C HIS A 421 8.50 0.85 -2.89
N SER A 422 8.58 0.13 -3.97
CA SER A 422 9.39 -1.06 -4.15
C SER A 422 10.22 -0.95 -5.44
N ARG A 423 11.20 -1.81 -5.59
CA ARG A 423 11.95 -1.97 -6.84
C ARG A 423 11.81 -3.41 -7.34
N THR A 424 11.74 -3.56 -8.65
CA THR A 424 11.92 -4.85 -9.30
C THR A 424 13.41 -5.23 -9.33
N PRO A 425 13.79 -6.51 -9.52
CA PRO A 425 15.19 -6.92 -9.64
C PRO A 425 15.96 -6.18 -10.75
N ASP A 426 15.29 -5.74 -11.82
CA ASP A 426 15.88 -4.92 -12.89
C ASP A 426 15.95 -3.41 -12.56
N GLY A 427 15.66 -3.04 -11.31
CA GLY A 427 15.82 -1.68 -10.78
C GLY A 427 14.68 -0.71 -11.09
N ARG A 428 13.56 -1.16 -11.67
CA ARG A 428 12.37 -0.34 -11.94
C ARG A 428 11.68 0.03 -10.63
N SER A 429 11.27 1.29 -10.50
CA SER A 429 10.43 1.74 -9.39
C SER A 429 8.98 1.31 -9.58
N VAL A 430 8.39 0.71 -8.55
CA VAL A 430 6.98 0.33 -8.49
C VAL A 430 6.40 0.84 -7.19
N VAL A 431 5.39 1.70 -7.28
CA VAL A 431 4.60 2.11 -6.12
C VAL A 431 3.25 1.43 -6.18
N THR A 432 2.90 0.70 -5.13
CA THR A 432 1.58 0.08 -4.95
C THR A 432 0.82 0.80 -3.84
N ARG A 433 -0.51 0.93 -4.01
CA ARG A 433 -1.40 1.49 -3.00
C ARG A 433 -2.82 0.93 -3.12
N PRO A 434 -3.62 0.88 -2.03
CA PRO A 434 -5.04 0.55 -2.10
C PRO A 434 -5.82 1.56 -2.96
N GLY A 435 -6.88 1.10 -3.64
CA GLY A 435 -7.59 1.88 -4.66
C GLY A 435 -8.18 3.21 -4.19
N SER A 436 -8.83 3.23 -3.03
CA SER A 436 -9.53 4.40 -2.45
C SER A 436 -8.76 5.06 -1.30
N PHE A 437 -7.46 4.81 -1.17
CA PHE A 437 -6.69 5.24 -0.01
C PHE A 437 -6.00 6.58 -0.24
N GLY A 438 -5.83 7.34 0.84
CA GLY A 438 -5.09 8.61 0.87
C GLY A 438 -5.93 9.82 0.48
N ASP A 439 -5.40 11.00 0.80
CA ASP A 439 -5.99 12.29 0.52
C ASP A 439 -6.00 12.63 -0.98
N THR A 440 -6.65 13.70 -1.36
CA THR A 440 -6.78 14.12 -2.76
C THR A 440 -5.43 14.40 -3.44
N ASP A 441 -4.37 14.71 -2.69
CA ASP A 441 -3.00 14.93 -3.18
C ASP A 441 -2.13 13.68 -3.24
N SER A 442 -2.65 12.52 -2.84
CA SER A 442 -1.88 11.27 -2.69
C SER A 442 -1.08 10.89 -3.94
N LEU A 443 -1.70 10.88 -5.13
CA LEU A 443 -0.99 10.57 -6.38
C LEU A 443 0.08 11.62 -6.72
N LEU A 444 -0.19 12.90 -6.44
CA LEU A 444 0.77 13.97 -6.65
C LEU A 444 1.99 13.84 -5.73
N ARG A 445 1.79 13.48 -4.46
CA ARG A 445 2.88 13.20 -3.52
C ARG A 445 3.74 12.03 -3.97
N ILE A 446 3.11 10.95 -4.46
CA ILE A 446 3.83 9.80 -5.02
C ILE A 446 4.66 10.20 -6.23
N ALA A 447 4.06 10.95 -7.17
CA ALA A 447 4.75 11.41 -8.37
C ALA A 447 5.96 12.30 -8.03
N ARG A 448 5.81 13.22 -7.08
CA ARG A 448 6.91 14.08 -6.60
C ARG A 448 8.01 13.28 -5.88
N ALA A 449 7.67 12.24 -5.16
CA ALA A 449 8.66 11.38 -4.49
C ALA A 449 9.49 10.57 -5.50
N LEU A 450 8.89 10.16 -6.63
CA LEU A 450 9.61 9.45 -7.71
C LEU A 450 10.28 10.40 -8.70
N ARG A 451 9.78 11.62 -8.82
CA ARG A 451 10.28 12.69 -9.71
C ARG A 451 10.37 13.99 -8.90
N PRO A 452 11.39 14.14 -8.05
CA PRO A 452 11.58 15.39 -7.31
C PRO A 452 11.77 16.54 -8.31
N PRO A 453 11.17 17.71 -8.05
CA PRO A 453 11.45 18.89 -8.88
C PRO A 453 12.94 19.22 -8.80
N PRO A 454 13.54 19.77 -9.87
CA PRO A 454 14.92 20.19 -9.85
C PRO A 454 15.15 21.12 -8.67
N GLN A 455 16.15 20.81 -7.85
CA GLN A 455 16.56 21.72 -6.78
C GLN A 455 17.03 23.02 -7.43
N PRO A 456 16.59 24.19 -6.96
CA PRO A 456 17.18 25.44 -7.42
C PRO A 456 18.68 25.34 -7.20
N MET A 457 19.45 25.44 -8.29
CA MET A 457 20.90 25.54 -8.17
C MET A 457 21.19 26.75 -7.32
N ASP A 458 21.76 26.56 -6.15
CA ASP A 458 22.37 27.64 -5.38
C ASP A 458 23.39 28.32 -6.30
N VAL A 459 23.01 29.46 -6.82
CA VAL A 459 23.93 30.36 -7.53
C VAL A 459 24.80 30.97 -6.42
N ALA A 460 25.59 30.15 -5.75
CA ALA A 460 26.66 30.57 -4.86
C ALA A 460 27.88 30.93 -5.71
N GLY A 461 27.79 32.07 -6.36
CA GLY A 461 28.82 32.66 -7.21
C GLY A 461 28.74 34.15 -7.21
N SER A 462 28.27 34.78 -6.12
CA SER A 462 28.52 36.21 -5.89
C SER A 462 29.91 36.35 -5.29
N THR A 463 30.88 36.63 -6.16
CA THR A 463 32.19 37.17 -5.78
C THR A 463 31.98 38.39 -4.86
N ARG A 464 32.31 38.20 -3.58
CA ARG A 464 32.51 39.33 -2.67
C ARG A 464 33.63 40.20 -3.25
N PRO A 465 33.47 41.54 -3.39
CA PRO A 465 34.58 42.38 -3.69
C PRO A 465 35.56 42.39 -2.52
N ASP A 466 36.82 42.19 -2.83
CA ASP A 466 37.92 42.32 -1.91
C ASP A 466 37.89 43.66 -1.19
N HIS A 467 37.58 43.69 0.08
CA HIS A 467 37.89 44.79 0.96
C HIS A 467 39.30 44.59 1.50
N PRO A 468 40.23 45.59 1.37
CA PRO A 468 41.58 45.48 1.91
C PRO A 468 41.52 45.46 3.42
N ALA A 469 42.29 44.52 3.99
CA ALA A 469 42.45 44.33 5.42
C ALA A 469 43.08 45.56 6.09
N VAL A 470 42.40 46.13 7.08
CA VAL A 470 42.95 47.12 8.00
C VAL A 470 43.73 46.37 9.08
N PRO A 471 45.01 46.73 9.36
CA PRO A 471 45.80 46.04 10.40
C PRO A 471 45.30 46.44 11.80
N PRO A 472 45.39 45.54 12.81
CA PRO A 472 44.96 45.84 14.16
C PRO A 472 45.90 46.80 14.85
N ALA A 473 45.35 47.82 15.49
CA ALA A 473 46.09 48.77 16.34
C ALA A 473 46.59 48.07 17.62
N SER A 474 47.88 48.23 17.87
CA SER A 474 48.56 47.78 19.09
C SER A 474 48.14 48.62 20.28
N PHE A 475 47.54 47.99 21.30
CA PHE A 475 47.35 48.59 22.63
C PHE A 475 48.49 48.20 23.53
N ALA A 476 49.25 49.21 23.98
CA ALA A 476 50.26 49.11 25.04
C ALA A 476 49.55 49.14 26.44
N PRO A 477 50.03 48.44 27.45
CA PRO A 477 49.45 48.49 28.77
C PRO A 477 49.98 49.71 29.54
N GLN A 478 49.08 50.51 30.12
CA GLN A 478 49.43 51.51 31.12
C GLN A 478 49.24 50.94 32.53
N GLY A 479 50.29 51.18 33.33
CA GLY A 479 50.45 50.67 34.67
C GLY A 479 49.56 51.33 35.71
N GLU A 480 49.40 50.61 36.82
CA GLU A 480 48.77 51.04 38.05
C GLU A 480 49.64 52.10 38.76
N PRO A 481 49.04 52.99 39.56
CA PRO A 481 49.70 53.57 40.70
C PRO A 481 48.99 53.23 42.01
N THR A 482 49.78 52.80 42.94
CA THR A 482 49.74 52.80 44.43
C THR A 482 48.39 52.72 45.12
#